data_532faa4ab119d7662aabda73f9ebfc67
#
_entry.id   532faa4ab119d7662aabda73f9ebfc67
#
_cell.length_a   1.000
_cell.length_b   1.000
_cell.length_c   1.000
_cell.angle_alpha   90.00
_cell.angle_beta   90.00
_cell.angle_gamma   90.00
#
_symmetry.space_group_name_H-M   'P 1'
#
loop_
_entity.id
_entity.type
_entity.pdbx_description
1 polymer ?
#
loop_
_entity_poly.entity_id
_entity_poly.type
_entity_poly.pdbx_seq_one_letter_code
_entity_poly.pdbx_strand_id
1 'polypeptide(L)'
;MKCCINCFEDVELKNIIEHLKEKGDCDFCHSHNVYVYDIEKDNKIGELLTEILYIYTLEDTLPREFPTNKLEKLEDILMNEWHIFNLDKASMIKLVKELCKKSYTRIDDVFEQKVGFKELHLKHLKHIGLYLENNAILKTNTWEDFVESIKTKNRFHSDFFNENELEKILSYTVKILKKGEVFYRARISKDKKGYNITEMGAPPANLASAGRANAEGISCLYLASDEKTTFYEIRAIAYDYVCVGRFELNKDIEIIDLSSLDKISPFISELECMEYAINVDILNKIAYDISRPMRRHDSKLDYLPTQYISDFIKKKKYAGIMYKSTLSETGYNLAIFDESIFTCIDTKVYEVESLSYDYK
;
A
#
# COMPACT_ATOMS: atom_id res chain seq x y z
N MET A 1 12.76 15.04 27.57
CA MET A 1 13.20 13.94 26.68
C MET A 1 12.91 14.31 25.23
N LYS A 2 13.78 13.90 24.30
CA LYS A 2 13.64 14.23 22.87
C LYS A 2 13.57 12.97 22.02
N CYS A 3 12.56 12.86 21.17
CA CYS A 3 12.56 11.92 20.05
C CYS A 3 12.92 12.63 18.74
N CYS A 4 13.16 11.91 17.67
CA CYS A 4 13.58 12.51 16.40
C CYS A 4 12.82 11.94 15.19
N ILE A 5 13.02 12.59 14.06
CA ILE A 5 12.44 12.17 12.77
C ILE A 5 12.71 10.69 12.43
N ASN A 6 13.88 10.14 12.82
CA ASN A 6 14.26 8.76 12.54
C ASN A 6 13.54 7.73 13.43
N CYS A 7 12.84 8.16 14.49
CA CYS A 7 12.03 7.26 15.32
C CYS A 7 10.72 6.83 14.64
N PHE A 8 10.31 7.53 13.60
CA PHE A 8 9.02 7.33 12.94
C PHE A 8 9.20 6.89 11.48
N GLU A 9 8.28 6.06 11.00
CA GLU A 9 8.08 5.81 9.58
C GLU A 9 7.02 6.75 8.99
N ASP A 10 6.04 7.14 9.80
CA ASP A 10 4.92 7.98 9.42
C ASP A 10 5.37 9.37 8.94
N VAL A 11 4.84 9.77 7.76
CA VAL A 11 5.24 11.01 7.08
C VAL A 11 4.71 12.25 7.79
N GLU A 12 3.49 12.22 8.34
CA GLU A 12 2.89 13.37 9.02
C GLU A 12 3.61 13.66 10.33
N LEU A 13 3.97 12.63 11.09
CA LEU A 13 4.78 12.82 12.31
C LEU A 13 6.18 13.35 11.98
N LYS A 14 6.81 12.86 10.91
CA LYS A 14 8.08 13.42 10.42
C LYS A 14 7.94 14.89 10.04
N ASN A 15 6.90 15.25 9.32
CA ASN A 15 6.61 16.63 8.91
C ASN A 15 6.43 17.55 10.13
N ILE A 16 5.70 17.10 11.16
CA ILE A 16 5.55 17.86 12.42
C ILE A 16 6.93 18.16 13.03
N ILE A 17 7.79 17.18 13.12
CA ILE A 17 9.13 17.33 13.70
C ILE A 17 10.02 18.25 12.86
N GLU A 18 10.02 18.10 11.53
CA GLU A 18 10.79 18.93 10.61
C GLU A 18 10.40 20.41 10.67
N HIS A 19 9.10 20.70 10.79
CA HIS A 19 8.60 22.07 10.85
C HIS A 19 9.07 22.83 12.09
N LEU A 20 9.44 22.14 13.16
CA LEU A 20 10.01 22.78 14.36
C LEU A 20 11.42 23.34 14.12
N LYS A 21 12.15 22.79 13.11
CA LYS A 21 13.52 23.17 12.75
C LYS A 21 14.53 23.10 13.92
N GLU A 22 14.19 22.38 14.99
CA GLU A 22 15.10 22.11 16.11
C GLU A 22 15.97 20.90 15.81
N LYS A 23 17.31 21.03 16.00
CA LYS A 23 18.26 19.92 15.87
C LYS A 23 18.81 19.54 17.23
N GLY A 24 19.13 18.25 17.39
CA GLY A 24 19.68 17.73 18.62
C GLY A 24 19.91 16.22 18.56
N ASP A 25 20.14 15.65 19.72
CA ASP A 25 20.34 14.21 19.89
C ASP A 25 19.05 13.55 20.37
N CYS A 26 18.81 12.33 19.93
CA CYS A 26 17.62 11.56 20.24
C CYS A 26 17.84 10.64 21.44
N ASP A 27 16.92 10.67 22.41
CA ASP A 27 16.99 9.82 23.61
C ASP A 27 16.52 8.37 23.37
N PHE A 28 15.95 8.07 22.20
CA PHE A 28 15.35 6.77 21.88
C PHE A 28 16.13 5.95 20.83
N CYS A 29 16.46 6.52 19.68
CA CYS A 29 17.23 5.84 18.63
C CYS A 29 18.71 6.23 18.61
N HIS A 30 19.13 7.13 19.52
CA HIS A 30 20.52 7.61 19.67
C HIS A 30 21.10 8.28 18.41
N SER A 31 20.29 8.75 17.50
CA SER A 31 20.74 9.56 16.36
C SER A 31 21.21 10.93 16.83
N HIS A 32 22.30 11.44 16.23
CA HIS A 32 22.92 12.73 16.56
C HIS A 32 22.65 13.77 15.48
N ASN A 33 22.50 15.03 15.90
CA ASN A 33 22.33 16.20 15.02
C ASN A 33 21.20 16.05 13.99
N VAL A 34 20.09 15.46 14.40
CA VAL A 34 18.88 15.26 13.61
C VAL A 34 17.76 16.21 14.04
N TYR A 35 16.68 16.31 13.24
CA TYR A 35 15.49 17.05 13.68
C TYR A 35 14.84 16.33 14.85
N VAL A 36 14.57 17.06 15.94
CA VAL A 36 14.06 16.53 17.21
C VAL A 36 12.78 17.20 17.66
N TYR A 37 12.01 16.45 18.42
CA TYR A 37 10.78 16.88 19.11
C TYR A 37 10.97 16.76 20.61
N ASP A 38 10.80 17.86 21.33
CA ASP A 38 10.92 17.90 22.80
C ASP A 38 9.56 17.59 23.43
N ILE A 39 9.42 16.37 23.96
CA ILE A 39 8.18 15.83 24.55
C ILE A 39 7.67 16.65 25.74
N GLU A 40 8.56 17.38 26.42
CA GLU A 40 8.16 18.18 27.58
C GLU A 40 7.58 19.54 27.17
N LYS A 41 8.05 20.09 26.05
CA LYS A 41 7.62 21.39 25.53
C LYS A 41 6.32 21.35 24.74
N ASP A 42 6.08 20.24 24.03
CA ASP A 42 4.95 20.08 23.14
C ASP A 42 4.31 18.70 23.35
N ASN A 43 2.99 18.59 23.18
CA ASN A 43 2.23 17.35 23.36
C ASN A 43 1.47 16.90 22.08
N LYS A 44 1.65 17.60 20.96
CA LYS A 44 0.88 17.35 19.73
C LYS A 44 0.98 15.91 19.25
N ILE A 45 2.19 15.35 19.20
CA ILE A 45 2.39 13.93 18.78
C ILE A 45 1.75 12.98 19.78
N GLY A 46 1.84 13.29 21.09
CA GLY A 46 1.20 12.49 22.14
C GLY A 46 -0.34 12.49 22.03
N GLU A 47 -0.94 13.61 21.68
CA GLU A 47 -2.39 13.72 21.45
C GLU A 47 -2.82 12.89 20.25
N LEU A 48 -2.11 12.98 19.11
CA LEU A 48 -2.39 12.19 17.91
C LEU A 48 -2.28 10.68 18.19
N LEU A 49 -1.24 10.24 18.88
CA LEU A 49 -1.09 8.82 19.24
C LEU A 49 -2.17 8.38 20.24
N THR A 50 -2.61 9.27 21.12
CA THR A 50 -3.67 8.96 22.08
C THR A 50 -5.01 8.67 21.38
N GLU A 51 -5.31 9.29 20.26
CA GLU A 51 -6.49 8.97 19.44
C GLU A 51 -6.47 7.50 18.99
N ILE A 52 -5.29 6.99 18.58
CA ILE A 52 -5.13 5.57 18.24
C ILE A 52 -5.36 4.68 19.48
N LEU A 53 -4.81 5.05 20.64
CA LEU A 53 -4.99 4.27 21.87
C LEU A 53 -6.46 4.13 22.27
N TYR A 54 -7.28 5.16 22.02
CA TYR A 54 -8.71 5.15 22.32
C TYR A 54 -9.54 4.23 21.41
N ILE A 55 -8.99 3.76 20.31
CA ILE A 55 -9.63 2.78 19.42
C ILE A 55 -9.66 1.40 20.07
N TYR A 56 -8.75 1.14 20.98
CA TYR A 56 -8.59 -0.15 21.64
C TYR A 56 -9.17 -0.13 23.05
N THR A 57 -9.69 -1.28 23.47
CA THR A 57 -10.24 -1.50 24.81
C THR A 57 -9.41 -2.57 25.51
N LEU A 58 -9.04 -2.28 26.76
CA LEU A 58 -8.26 -3.21 27.59
C LEU A 58 -9.05 -4.49 27.90
N GLU A 59 -8.38 -5.62 27.93
CA GLU A 59 -8.96 -6.94 28.18
C GLU A 59 -9.81 -6.97 29.45
N ASP A 60 -9.37 -6.32 30.53
CA ASP A 60 -10.08 -6.26 31.82
C ASP A 60 -11.41 -5.51 31.78
N THR A 61 -11.62 -4.67 30.76
CA THR A 61 -12.84 -3.88 30.57
C THR A 61 -13.76 -4.39 29.45
N LEU A 62 -13.31 -5.40 28.70
CA LEU A 62 -14.12 -6.01 27.65
C LEU A 62 -15.23 -6.91 28.21
N PRO A 63 -16.36 -7.07 27.50
CA PRO A 63 -17.38 -8.05 27.87
C PRO A 63 -16.82 -9.47 27.89
N ARG A 64 -17.40 -10.34 28.75
CA ARG A 64 -16.99 -11.75 28.86
C ARG A 64 -17.14 -12.54 27.56
N GLU A 65 -18.06 -12.12 26.71
CA GLU A 65 -18.35 -12.72 25.40
C GLU A 65 -17.41 -12.26 24.29
N PHE A 66 -16.50 -11.33 24.58
CA PHE A 66 -15.53 -10.86 23.58
C PHE A 66 -14.62 -12.01 23.13
N PRO A 67 -14.43 -12.20 21.80
CA PRO A 67 -13.65 -13.32 21.29
C PRO A 67 -12.18 -13.20 21.69
N THR A 68 -11.68 -14.10 22.53
CA THR A 68 -10.29 -14.07 23.04
C THR A 68 -9.23 -14.21 21.94
N ASN A 69 -9.57 -14.83 20.81
CA ASN A 69 -8.70 -14.92 19.63
C ASN A 69 -8.57 -13.60 18.85
N LYS A 70 -9.30 -12.56 19.25
CA LYS A 70 -9.20 -11.19 18.73
C LYS A 70 -8.48 -10.24 19.69
N LEU A 71 -7.92 -10.78 20.77
CA LEU A 71 -7.11 -10.03 21.73
C LEU A 71 -5.64 -10.08 21.32
N GLU A 72 -5.04 -8.92 21.15
CA GLU A 72 -3.64 -8.78 20.74
C GLU A 72 -2.88 -7.86 21.68
N LYS A 73 -1.56 -7.89 21.62
CA LYS A 73 -0.72 -6.93 22.31
C LYS A 73 -0.66 -5.64 21.50
N LEU A 74 -0.86 -4.49 22.16
CA LEU A 74 -0.86 -3.19 21.46
C LEU A 74 0.44 -2.93 20.72
N GLU A 75 1.58 -3.34 21.31
CA GLU A 75 2.87 -3.19 20.65
C GLU A 75 2.98 -3.95 19.33
N ASP A 76 2.33 -5.11 19.22
CA ASP A 76 2.32 -5.90 17.97
C ASP A 76 1.43 -5.23 16.92
N ILE A 77 0.28 -4.71 17.32
CA ILE A 77 -0.61 -3.93 16.46
C ILE A 77 0.09 -2.68 15.92
N LEU A 78 0.72 -1.87 16.79
CA LEU A 78 1.40 -0.64 16.39
C LEU A 78 2.57 -0.88 15.43
N MET A 79 3.28 -2.02 15.60
CA MET A 79 4.42 -2.38 14.75
C MET A 79 4.00 -3.00 13.42
N ASN A 80 2.99 -3.88 13.43
CA ASN A 80 2.67 -4.73 12.28
C ASN A 80 1.52 -4.21 11.42
N GLU A 81 0.60 -3.40 11.99
CA GLU A 81 -0.58 -2.91 11.27
C GLU A 81 -0.50 -1.42 10.96
N TRP A 82 -0.04 -0.60 11.92
CA TRP A 82 -0.03 0.85 11.77
C TRP A 82 1.21 1.43 11.12
N HIS A 83 2.34 0.69 11.15
CA HIS A 83 3.61 1.09 10.51
C HIS A 83 4.06 2.53 10.84
N ILE A 84 3.84 2.97 12.10
CA ILE A 84 4.13 4.36 12.51
C ILE A 84 5.61 4.54 12.89
N PHE A 85 6.24 3.50 13.46
CA PHE A 85 7.51 3.59 14.15
C PHE A 85 8.64 2.87 13.42
N ASN A 86 9.81 3.50 13.41
CA ASN A 86 11.08 2.92 12.96
C ASN A 86 12.01 2.67 14.17
N LEU A 87 11.54 1.88 15.13
CA LEU A 87 12.22 1.55 16.37
C LEU A 87 12.05 0.06 16.66
N ASP A 88 12.94 -0.50 17.49
CA ASP A 88 12.65 -1.79 18.08
C ASP A 88 11.47 -1.70 19.07
N LYS A 89 10.86 -2.85 19.38
CA LYS A 89 9.65 -2.92 20.22
C LYS A 89 9.83 -2.24 21.58
N ALA A 90 10.96 -2.44 22.25
CA ALA A 90 11.18 -1.89 23.60
C ALA A 90 11.33 -0.37 23.57
N SER A 91 12.08 0.15 22.61
CA SER A 91 12.27 1.59 22.40
C SER A 91 10.96 2.27 21.98
N MET A 92 10.15 1.62 21.14
CA MET A 92 8.82 2.10 20.74
C MET A 92 7.88 2.20 21.95
N ILE A 93 7.76 1.15 22.78
CA ILE A 93 6.93 1.17 23.99
C ILE A 93 7.33 2.34 24.91
N LYS A 94 8.65 2.49 25.13
CA LYS A 94 9.17 3.60 25.95
C LYS A 94 8.79 4.96 25.37
N LEU A 95 8.90 5.13 24.04
CA LEU A 95 8.55 6.37 23.37
C LEU A 95 7.06 6.67 23.47
N VAL A 96 6.18 5.70 23.19
CA VAL A 96 4.72 5.88 23.28
C VAL A 96 4.30 6.20 24.71
N LYS A 97 4.85 5.51 25.72
CA LYS A 97 4.58 5.84 27.13
C LYS A 97 4.95 7.28 27.47
N GLU A 98 6.11 7.74 27.04
CA GLU A 98 6.55 9.13 27.31
C GLU A 98 5.69 10.17 26.57
N LEU A 99 5.34 9.91 25.31
CA LEU A 99 4.52 10.83 24.51
C LEU A 99 3.08 10.93 25.05
N CYS A 100 2.48 9.79 25.45
CA CYS A 100 1.06 9.73 25.82
C CYS A 100 0.79 9.89 27.30
N LYS A 101 1.80 9.95 28.18
CA LYS A 101 1.61 10.03 29.65
C LYS A 101 0.77 11.18 30.15
N LYS A 102 0.71 12.29 29.38
CA LYS A 102 -0.09 13.47 29.72
C LYS A 102 -1.54 13.36 29.27
N SER A 103 -1.81 12.58 28.24
CA SER A 103 -3.10 12.52 27.54
C SER A 103 -3.85 11.19 27.71
N TYR A 104 -3.16 10.11 28.14
CA TYR A 104 -3.75 8.79 28.34
C TYR A 104 -3.45 8.22 29.71
N THR A 105 -4.46 8.14 30.58
CA THR A 105 -4.28 7.82 32.02
C THR A 105 -3.89 6.37 32.31
N ARG A 106 -4.23 5.42 31.43
CA ARG A 106 -3.93 3.98 31.56
C ARG A 106 -2.79 3.53 30.65
N ILE A 107 -1.80 4.40 30.43
CA ILE A 107 -0.72 4.15 29.47
C ILE A 107 0.15 2.93 29.84
N ASP A 108 0.31 2.63 31.11
CA ASP A 108 1.04 1.45 31.54
C ASP A 108 0.23 0.17 31.33
N ASP A 109 -1.05 0.17 31.69
CA ASP A 109 -1.94 -0.99 31.57
C ASP A 109 -2.07 -1.45 30.12
N VAL A 110 -2.09 -0.55 29.16
CA VAL A 110 -2.31 -0.85 27.74
C VAL A 110 -1.14 -1.66 27.12
N PHE A 111 0.04 -1.62 27.73
CA PHE A 111 1.20 -2.45 27.35
C PHE A 111 1.39 -3.69 28.24
N GLU A 112 0.71 -3.75 29.38
CA GLU A 112 0.77 -4.93 30.28
C GLU A 112 -0.27 -5.97 29.91
N GLN A 113 -1.45 -5.54 29.47
CA GLN A 113 -2.57 -6.39 29.06
C GLN A 113 -2.63 -6.58 27.55
N LYS A 114 -3.53 -7.44 27.10
CA LYS A 114 -4.00 -7.46 25.72
C LYS A 114 -5.11 -6.43 25.53
N VAL A 115 -5.30 -6.03 24.28
CA VAL A 115 -6.36 -5.11 23.90
C VAL A 115 -7.25 -5.75 22.84
N GLY A 116 -8.52 -5.35 22.83
CA GLY A 116 -9.46 -5.69 21.78
C GLY A 116 -9.85 -4.44 21.01
N PHE A 117 -10.07 -4.57 19.72
CA PHE A 117 -10.55 -3.47 18.90
C PHE A 117 -11.96 -3.07 19.33
N LYS A 118 -12.14 -1.82 19.73
CA LYS A 118 -13.36 -1.29 20.34
C LYS A 118 -14.61 -1.54 19.50
N GLU A 119 -14.47 -1.53 18.21
CA GLU A 119 -15.56 -1.76 17.30
C GLU A 119 -16.10 -3.20 17.35
N LEU A 120 -15.23 -4.20 17.50
CA LEU A 120 -15.66 -5.59 17.69
C LEU A 120 -16.52 -5.75 18.96
N HIS A 121 -16.25 -4.94 19.96
CA HIS A 121 -17.07 -4.84 21.17
C HIS A 121 -18.43 -4.21 20.89
N LEU A 122 -18.51 -3.25 19.97
CA LEU A 122 -19.71 -2.53 19.64
C LEU A 122 -20.59 -3.19 18.56
N LYS A 123 -20.12 -4.27 17.92
CA LYS A 123 -20.86 -5.01 16.87
C LYS A 123 -22.24 -5.52 17.29
N HIS A 124 -22.49 -5.63 18.59
CA HIS A 124 -23.81 -5.94 19.15
C HIS A 124 -24.76 -4.73 19.24
N LEU A 125 -24.27 -3.52 18.99
CA LEU A 125 -25.08 -2.32 18.97
C LEU A 125 -25.59 -2.04 17.55
N LYS A 126 -26.89 -1.82 17.38
CA LYS A 126 -27.53 -1.54 16.06
C LYS A 126 -26.86 -0.41 15.27
N HIS A 127 -26.16 0.49 15.94
CA HIS A 127 -25.54 1.67 15.33
C HIS A 127 -24.19 1.37 14.64
N ILE A 128 -23.47 0.33 15.03
CA ILE A 128 -22.16 0.03 14.46
C ILE A 128 -22.28 -0.51 13.03
N GLY A 129 -23.30 -1.30 12.74
CA GLY A 129 -23.55 -1.75 11.36
C GLY A 129 -23.72 -0.57 10.40
N LEU A 130 -24.41 0.48 10.83
CA LEU A 130 -24.58 1.70 10.03
C LEU A 130 -23.24 2.48 9.89
N TYR A 131 -22.41 2.50 10.93
CA TYR A 131 -21.09 3.11 10.85
C TYR A 131 -20.21 2.41 9.83
N LEU A 132 -20.13 1.07 9.86
CA LEU A 132 -19.39 0.26 8.88
C LEU A 132 -19.93 0.42 7.46
N GLU A 133 -21.24 0.39 7.28
CA GLU A 133 -21.88 0.61 5.98
C GLU A 133 -21.45 1.94 5.34
N ASN A 134 -21.21 2.97 6.14
CA ASN A 134 -20.85 4.31 5.67
C ASN A 134 -19.35 4.56 5.55
N ASN A 135 -18.52 3.95 6.41
CA ASN A 135 -17.11 4.30 6.56
C ASN A 135 -16.14 3.15 6.26
N ALA A 136 -16.62 1.90 6.09
CA ALA A 136 -15.76 0.80 5.70
C ALA A 136 -15.80 0.55 4.19
N ILE A 137 -14.65 0.33 3.57
CA ILE A 137 -14.50 0.02 2.13
C ILE A 137 -15.35 -1.17 1.73
N LEU A 138 -15.36 -2.24 2.52
CA LEU A 138 -16.16 -3.46 2.27
C LEU A 138 -17.43 -3.52 3.12
N LYS A 139 -17.87 -2.39 3.69
CA LYS A 139 -19.07 -2.35 4.54
C LYS A 139 -18.93 -3.36 5.70
N THR A 140 -19.84 -4.30 5.80
CA THR A 140 -19.84 -5.37 6.82
C THR A 140 -19.19 -6.68 6.36
N ASN A 141 -18.62 -6.73 5.15
CA ASN A 141 -18.07 -7.93 4.55
C ASN A 141 -16.53 -8.01 4.74
N THR A 142 -15.96 -9.19 4.50
CA THR A 142 -14.52 -9.41 4.48
C THR A 142 -13.96 -9.38 3.05
N TRP A 143 -12.64 -9.23 2.92
CA TRP A 143 -11.97 -9.36 1.63
C TRP A 143 -12.15 -10.76 1.02
N GLU A 144 -12.13 -11.78 1.83
CA GLU A 144 -12.33 -13.17 1.45
C GLU A 144 -13.73 -13.41 0.88
N ASP A 145 -14.78 -12.83 1.50
CA ASP A 145 -16.15 -12.88 0.99
C ASP A 145 -16.28 -12.23 -0.39
N PHE A 146 -15.64 -11.07 -0.57
CA PHE A 146 -15.58 -10.39 -1.87
C PHE A 146 -14.86 -11.24 -2.90
N VAL A 147 -13.66 -11.75 -2.58
CA VAL A 147 -12.84 -12.58 -3.48
C VAL A 147 -13.61 -13.83 -3.91
N GLU A 148 -14.26 -14.51 -2.98
CA GLU A 148 -15.10 -15.68 -3.31
C GLU A 148 -16.28 -15.29 -4.22
N SER A 149 -16.97 -14.22 -3.90
CA SER A 149 -18.13 -13.76 -4.67
C SER A 149 -17.75 -13.42 -6.11
N ILE A 150 -16.69 -12.64 -6.32
CA ILE A 150 -16.27 -12.21 -7.66
C ILE A 150 -15.72 -13.37 -8.51
N LYS A 151 -15.15 -14.39 -7.87
CA LYS A 151 -14.66 -15.60 -8.56
C LYS A 151 -15.76 -16.58 -8.92
N THR A 152 -16.77 -16.75 -8.07
CA THR A 152 -17.68 -17.91 -8.16
C THR A 152 -19.17 -17.56 -8.27
N LYS A 153 -19.60 -16.35 -7.87
CA LYS A 153 -21.02 -15.98 -7.78
C LYS A 153 -21.39 -14.86 -8.76
N ASN A 154 -20.93 -13.63 -8.54
CA ASN A 154 -21.25 -12.46 -9.35
C ASN A 154 -20.05 -11.56 -9.56
N ARG A 155 -19.67 -11.39 -10.83
CA ARG A 155 -18.47 -10.66 -11.22
C ARG A 155 -18.72 -9.20 -11.55
N PHE A 156 -19.88 -8.87 -12.12
CA PHE A 156 -20.13 -7.57 -12.71
C PHE A 156 -21.03 -6.66 -11.87
N HIS A 157 -21.81 -7.25 -10.95
CA HIS A 157 -22.76 -6.51 -10.11
C HIS A 157 -22.49 -6.81 -8.64
N SER A 158 -21.30 -6.41 -8.19
CA SER A 158 -20.89 -6.53 -6.79
C SER A 158 -21.29 -5.25 -6.04
N ASP A 159 -21.94 -5.40 -4.90
CA ASP A 159 -22.31 -4.32 -3.97
C ASP A 159 -21.48 -4.35 -2.68
N PHE A 160 -20.40 -5.12 -2.67
CA PHE A 160 -19.51 -5.24 -1.53
C PHE A 160 -18.83 -3.92 -1.16
N PHE A 161 -18.51 -3.09 -2.16
CA PHE A 161 -17.75 -1.86 -1.93
C PHE A 161 -18.64 -0.66 -1.61
N ASN A 162 -18.19 0.11 -0.61
CA ASN A 162 -18.52 1.51 -0.50
C ASN A 162 -17.61 2.29 -1.46
N GLU A 163 -18.12 2.59 -2.65
CA GLU A 163 -17.33 3.24 -3.71
C GLU A 163 -16.82 4.64 -3.29
N ASN A 164 -17.58 5.36 -2.47
CA ASN A 164 -17.19 6.69 -2.00
C ASN A 164 -16.00 6.59 -1.04
N GLU A 165 -16.04 5.63 -0.13
CA GLU A 165 -14.98 5.39 0.83
C GLU A 165 -13.70 4.89 0.14
N LEU A 166 -13.83 3.96 -0.79
CA LEU A 166 -12.70 3.49 -1.58
C LEU A 166 -12.06 4.65 -2.37
N GLU A 167 -12.86 5.53 -3.00
CA GLU A 167 -12.35 6.69 -3.73
C GLU A 167 -11.62 7.66 -2.81
N LYS A 168 -12.23 7.99 -1.66
CA LYS A 168 -11.63 8.87 -0.65
C LYS A 168 -10.25 8.36 -0.23
N ILE A 169 -10.16 7.10 0.17
CA ILE A 169 -8.89 6.53 0.64
C ILE A 169 -7.86 6.43 -0.49
N LEU A 170 -8.24 6.01 -1.70
CA LEU A 170 -7.34 5.98 -2.85
C LEU A 170 -6.82 7.38 -3.20
N SER A 171 -7.59 8.44 -2.96
CA SER A 171 -7.16 9.81 -3.23
C SER A 171 -5.93 10.24 -2.43
N TYR A 172 -5.69 9.65 -1.25
CA TYR A 172 -4.48 9.89 -0.46
C TYR A 172 -3.21 9.26 -1.05
N THR A 173 -3.36 8.39 -2.05
CA THR A 173 -2.24 7.74 -2.75
C THR A 173 -2.06 8.24 -4.18
N VAL A 174 -2.69 9.35 -4.56
CA VAL A 174 -2.52 9.98 -5.87
C VAL A 174 -1.07 10.43 -6.03
N LYS A 175 -0.45 9.99 -7.13
CA LYS A 175 0.88 10.40 -7.53
C LYS A 175 0.83 11.09 -8.89
N ILE A 176 1.50 12.22 -9.00
CA ILE A 176 1.65 12.93 -10.25
C ILE A 176 2.96 12.53 -10.89
N LEU A 177 2.89 11.90 -12.07
CA LEU A 177 4.04 11.68 -12.92
C LEU A 177 4.17 12.87 -13.89
N LYS A 178 5.40 13.34 -14.06
CA LYS A 178 5.69 14.54 -14.85
C LYS A 178 6.06 14.20 -16.27
N LYS A 179 5.67 15.05 -17.21
CA LYS A 179 6.13 14.99 -18.59
C LYS A 179 7.64 14.84 -18.67
N GLY A 180 8.11 13.91 -19.52
CA GLY A 180 9.53 13.63 -19.71
C GLY A 180 10.07 12.54 -18.79
N GLU A 181 9.31 12.07 -17.79
CA GLU A 181 9.71 10.89 -17.03
C GLU A 181 9.79 9.66 -17.94
N VAL A 182 10.80 8.80 -17.66
CA VAL A 182 11.13 7.66 -18.51
C VAL A 182 10.90 6.36 -17.76
N PHE A 183 10.27 5.41 -18.46
CA PHE A 183 9.98 4.07 -17.97
C PHE A 183 10.35 3.04 -19.04
N TYR A 184 10.34 1.76 -18.66
CA TYR A 184 10.87 0.69 -19.49
C TYR A 184 9.85 -0.44 -19.66
N ARG A 185 9.90 -1.09 -20.82
CA ARG A 185 9.14 -2.29 -21.12
C ARG A 185 10.00 -3.29 -21.84
N ALA A 186 10.01 -4.54 -21.40
CA ALA A 186 10.73 -5.63 -22.08
C ALA A 186 9.78 -6.58 -22.80
N ARG A 187 10.29 -7.17 -23.90
CA ARG A 187 9.68 -8.29 -24.60
C ARG A 187 10.76 -9.30 -25.00
N ILE A 188 10.46 -10.59 -24.85
CA ILE A 188 11.33 -11.63 -25.36
C ILE A 188 11.29 -11.58 -26.89
N SER A 189 12.47 -11.47 -27.51
CA SER A 189 12.66 -11.46 -28.95
C SER A 189 13.10 -12.81 -29.47
N LYS A 190 12.77 -13.11 -30.70
CA LYS A 190 13.20 -14.36 -31.37
C LYS A 190 14.66 -14.34 -31.76
N ASP A 191 15.22 -13.17 -31.99
CA ASP A 191 16.59 -12.97 -32.45
C ASP A 191 17.18 -11.61 -31.98
N LYS A 192 18.43 -11.35 -32.36
CA LYS A 192 19.17 -10.10 -32.05
C LYS A 192 18.60 -8.83 -32.72
N LYS A 193 17.65 -8.93 -33.62
CA LYS A 193 17.06 -7.75 -34.26
C LYS A 193 16.08 -7.03 -33.35
N GLY A 194 15.43 -7.77 -32.44
CA GLY A 194 14.47 -7.21 -31.49
C GLY A 194 13.17 -6.76 -32.16
N TYR A 195 12.61 -5.70 -31.60
CA TYR A 195 11.38 -5.07 -32.05
C TYR A 195 11.62 -3.58 -32.36
N ASN A 196 10.91 -3.04 -33.31
CA ASN A 196 10.88 -1.61 -33.57
C ASN A 196 10.08 -0.89 -32.48
N ILE A 197 10.30 0.44 -32.36
CA ILE A 197 9.60 1.27 -31.37
C ILE A 197 8.07 1.15 -31.43
N THR A 198 7.52 1.02 -32.66
CA THR A 198 6.07 0.87 -32.90
C THR A 198 5.51 -0.49 -32.47
N GLU A 199 6.37 -1.50 -32.25
CA GLU A 199 5.98 -2.84 -31.85
C GLU A 199 6.07 -3.03 -30.34
N MET A 200 6.65 -2.07 -29.60
CA MET A 200 6.85 -2.15 -28.15
C MET A 200 5.65 -1.68 -27.33
N GLY A 201 4.61 -1.13 -27.93
CA GLY A 201 3.38 -0.66 -27.28
C GLY A 201 2.58 -1.75 -26.57
N ALA A 202 1.43 -1.39 -26.03
CA ALA A 202 0.49 -2.33 -25.42
C ALA A 202 -0.02 -3.33 -26.46
N PRO A 203 -0.36 -4.56 -26.07
CA PRO A 203 -0.94 -5.51 -27.02
C PRO A 203 -2.30 -4.99 -27.52
N PRO A 204 -2.63 -5.13 -28.81
CA PRO A 204 -3.97 -4.81 -29.29
C PRO A 204 -5.02 -5.68 -28.57
N ALA A 205 -6.25 -5.16 -28.47
CA ALA A 205 -7.31 -5.76 -27.63
C ALA A 205 -7.52 -7.26 -27.90
N ASN A 206 -7.50 -7.69 -29.17
CA ASN A 206 -7.67 -9.10 -29.54
C ASN A 206 -6.50 -10.02 -29.13
N LEU A 207 -5.37 -9.47 -28.72
CA LEU A 207 -4.18 -10.19 -28.25
C LEU A 207 -3.89 -9.91 -26.75
N ALA A 208 -4.66 -9.03 -26.13
CA ALA A 208 -4.48 -8.67 -24.74
C ALA A 208 -4.91 -9.81 -23.81
N SER A 209 -3.95 -10.47 -23.19
CA SER A 209 -4.21 -11.47 -22.15
C SER A 209 -4.55 -10.82 -20.81
N ALA A 210 -5.26 -11.56 -19.95
CA ALA A 210 -5.53 -11.14 -18.58
C ALA A 210 -4.23 -10.88 -17.80
N GLY A 211 -4.17 -9.75 -17.13
CA GLY A 211 -3.11 -9.34 -16.22
C GLY A 211 -3.68 -8.87 -14.89
N ARG A 212 -2.81 -8.38 -14.01
CA ARG A 212 -3.23 -7.86 -12.68
C ARG A 212 -4.15 -6.65 -12.77
N ALA A 213 -3.91 -5.77 -13.74
CA ALA A 213 -4.63 -4.52 -13.90
C ALA A 213 -5.57 -4.50 -15.11
N ASN A 214 -5.73 -5.62 -15.83
CA ASN A 214 -6.61 -5.68 -16.99
C ASN A 214 -7.24 -7.07 -17.16
N ALA A 215 -8.50 -7.09 -17.53
CA ALA A 215 -9.17 -8.30 -18.00
C ALA A 215 -8.68 -8.69 -19.41
N GLU A 216 -8.90 -9.95 -19.81
CA GLU A 216 -8.65 -10.42 -21.18
C GLU A 216 -9.45 -9.59 -22.18
N GLY A 217 -8.82 -9.19 -23.27
CA GLY A 217 -9.41 -8.31 -24.29
C GLY A 217 -9.33 -6.81 -23.97
N ILE A 218 -8.84 -6.42 -22.81
CA ILE A 218 -8.62 -5.01 -22.45
C ILE A 218 -7.12 -4.71 -22.50
N SER A 219 -6.74 -3.81 -23.41
CA SER A 219 -5.35 -3.38 -23.58
C SER A 219 -4.87 -2.56 -22.38
N CYS A 220 -3.64 -2.83 -21.92
CA CYS A 220 -2.97 -2.09 -20.87
C CYS A 220 -1.47 -2.06 -21.17
N LEU A 221 -0.85 -0.89 -21.01
CA LEU A 221 0.60 -0.74 -21.17
C LEU A 221 1.28 -0.95 -19.81
N TYR A 222 2.01 -2.05 -19.68
CA TYR A 222 2.81 -2.33 -18.51
C TYR A 222 4.24 -1.81 -18.70
N LEU A 223 4.68 -0.99 -17.75
CA LEU A 223 6.01 -0.39 -17.71
C LEU A 223 6.67 -0.66 -16.35
N ALA A 224 7.98 -0.57 -16.29
CA ALA A 224 8.74 -0.67 -15.04
C ALA A 224 9.61 0.58 -14.85
N SER A 225 9.99 0.86 -13.61
CA SER A 225 10.83 2.00 -13.22
C SER A 225 12.24 1.97 -13.82
N ASP A 226 12.75 0.77 -14.10
CA ASP A 226 14.10 0.56 -14.59
C ASP A 226 14.20 -0.69 -15.47
N GLU A 227 15.29 -0.77 -16.26
CA GLU A 227 15.51 -1.89 -17.19
C GLU A 227 15.59 -3.23 -16.47
N LYS A 228 16.29 -3.31 -15.33
CA LYS A 228 16.49 -4.57 -14.60
C LYS A 228 15.16 -5.16 -14.12
N THR A 229 14.27 -4.33 -13.62
CA THR A 229 12.93 -4.74 -13.19
C THR A 229 12.14 -5.36 -14.34
N THR A 230 12.31 -4.88 -15.58
CA THR A 230 11.61 -5.45 -16.74
C THR A 230 12.01 -6.90 -17.02
N PHE A 231 13.27 -7.29 -16.82
CA PHE A 231 13.73 -8.66 -17.04
C PHE A 231 13.06 -9.65 -16.06
N TYR A 232 12.90 -9.22 -14.81
CA TYR A 232 12.18 -10.01 -13.81
C TYR A 232 10.71 -10.20 -14.17
N GLU A 233 10.03 -9.13 -14.61
CA GLU A 233 8.60 -9.15 -14.92
C GLU A 233 8.27 -10.08 -16.12
N ILE A 234 9.12 -10.12 -17.15
CA ILE A 234 8.93 -11.04 -18.28
C ILE A 234 9.48 -12.44 -18.01
N ARG A 235 10.11 -12.65 -16.83
CA ARG A 235 10.76 -13.92 -16.44
C ARG A 235 11.74 -14.41 -17.50
N ALA A 236 12.58 -13.52 -18.00
CA ALA A 236 13.63 -13.84 -18.95
C ALA A 236 14.56 -14.96 -18.41
N ILE A 237 14.97 -15.85 -19.25
CA ILE A 237 15.89 -16.95 -18.91
C ILE A 237 17.22 -16.80 -19.65
N ALA A 238 18.25 -17.56 -19.21
CA ALA A 238 19.55 -17.55 -19.86
C ALA A 238 19.41 -17.87 -21.36
N TYR A 239 20.15 -17.11 -22.17
CA TYR A 239 20.16 -17.13 -23.65
C TYR A 239 18.92 -16.57 -24.34
N ASP A 240 17.97 -15.97 -23.60
CA ASP A 240 16.92 -15.18 -24.22
C ASP A 240 17.50 -13.89 -24.82
N TYR A 241 16.97 -13.49 -25.98
CA TYR A 241 17.09 -12.13 -26.47
C TYR A 241 15.93 -11.31 -25.92
N VAL A 242 16.25 -10.25 -25.22
CA VAL A 242 15.27 -9.34 -24.60
C VAL A 242 15.38 -7.96 -25.24
N CYS A 243 14.31 -7.54 -25.90
CA CYS A 243 14.18 -6.19 -26.43
C CYS A 243 13.55 -5.31 -25.35
N VAL A 244 14.29 -4.29 -24.91
CA VAL A 244 13.82 -3.29 -23.93
C VAL A 244 13.52 -2.02 -24.68
N GLY A 245 12.28 -1.55 -24.56
CA GLY A 245 11.83 -0.24 -25.04
C GLY A 245 11.86 0.79 -23.94
N ARG A 246 12.29 1.99 -24.26
CA ARG A 246 12.32 3.16 -23.40
C ARG A 246 11.14 4.07 -23.74
N PHE A 247 10.29 4.33 -22.75
CA PHE A 247 9.04 5.07 -22.90
C PHE A 247 9.10 6.40 -22.17
N GLU A 248 8.85 7.48 -22.87
CA GLU A 248 8.79 8.83 -22.30
C GLU A 248 7.35 9.28 -22.16
N LEU A 249 7.03 9.88 -21.01
CA LEU A 249 5.71 10.43 -20.71
C LEU A 249 5.47 11.76 -21.44
N ASN A 250 4.38 11.85 -22.20
CA ASN A 250 4.09 12.99 -23.09
C ASN A 250 3.48 14.21 -22.38
N LYS A 251 2.82 13.99 -21.23
CA LYS A 251 2.12 15.02 -20.44
C LYS A 251 2.09 14.62 -18.96
N ASP A 252 1.88 15.58 -18.07
CA ASP A 252 1.62 15.28 -16.66
C ASP A 252 0.35 14.42 -16.51
N ILE A 253 0.40 13.41 -15.64
CA ILE A 253 -0.72 12.51 -15.37
C ILE A 253 -0.86 12.22 -13.88
N GLU A 254 -2.09 11.92 -13.46
CA GLU A 254 -2.38 11.38 -12.14
C GLU A 254 -2.59 9.87 -12.20
N ILE A 255 -1.93 9.15 -11.33
CA ILE A 255 -2.07 7.72 -11.13
C ILE A 255 -2.33 7.41 -9.66
N ILE A 256 -2.85 6.23 -9.36
CA ILE A 256 -2.96 5.73 -7.99
C ILE A 256 -1.74 4.87 -7.67
N ASP A 257 -1.03 5.23 -6.59
CA ASP A 257 0.08 4.45 -6.07
C ASP A 257 -0.41 3.41 -5.04
N LEU A 258 -0.74 2.21 -5.53
CA LEU A 258 -1.17 1.10 -4.68
C LEU A 258 -0.03 0.54 -3.80
N SER A 259 1.23 0.91 -4.07
CA SER A 259 2.37 0.55 -3.21
C SER A 259 2.48 1.43 -1.96
N SER A 260 1.66 2.46 -1.86
CA SER A 260 1.60 3.38 -0.72
C SER A 260 0.35 3.20 0.15
N LEU A 261 -0.51 2.21 -0.16
CA LEU A 261 -1.74 1.97 0.62
C LEU A 261 -1.45 1.60 2.08
N ASP A 262 -0.39 0.84 2.31
CA ASP A 262 0.08 0.45 3.64
C ASP A 262 0.87 1.56 4.37
N LYS A 263 1.01 2.74 3.74
CA LYS A 263 1.77 3.90 4.24
C LYS A 263 0.93 5.15 4.36
N ILE A 264 -0.37 5.05 4.18
CA ILE A 264 -1.28 6.16 4.44
C ILE A 264 -1.16 6.52 5.92
N SER A 265 -0.85 7.79 6.20
CA SER A 265 -0.78 8.25 7.58
C SER A 265 -2.16 8.28 8.23
N PRO A 266 -2.34 7.70 9.42
CA PRO A 266 -3.58 7.84 10.18
C PRO A 266 -3.79 9.27 10.72
N PHE A 267 -2.79 10.15 10.57
CA PHE A 267 -2.79 11.52 11.09
C PHE A 267 -3.10 12.56 10.02
N ILE A 268 -3.56 12.17 8.84
CA ILE A 268 -4.08 13.07 7.82
C ILE A 268 -5.35 13.71 8.36
N SER A 269 -5.44 15.06 8.30
CA SER A 269 -6.53 15.85 8.92
C SER A 269 -7.94 15.48 8.45
N GLU A 270 -8.07 14.87 7.29
CA GLU A 270 -9.35 14.49 6.67
C GLU A 270 -9.71 13.00 6.89
N LEU A 271 -8.87 12.26 7.62
CA LEU A 271 -9.05 10.84 7.90
C LEU A 271 -9.16 10.64 9.41
N GLU A 272 -10.31 10.17 9.89
CA GLU A 272 -10.46 9.81 11.30
C GLU A 272 -9.69 8.52 11.60
N CYS A 273 -9.01 8.46 12.76
CA CYS A 273 -8.25 7.28 13.18
C CYS A 273 -9.10 6.00 13.19
N MET A 274 -10.37 6.07 13.59
CA MET A 274 -11.29 4.93 13.56
C MET A 274 -11.61 4.50 12.12
N GLU A 275 -11.82 5.44 11.21
CA GLU A 275 -12.05 5.17 9.79
C GLU A 275 -10.83 4.48 9.16
N TYR A 276 -9.62 4.95 9.49
CA TYR A 276 -8.39 4.28 9.07
C TYR A 276 -8.31 2.86 9.62
N ALA A 277 -8.54 2.69 10.93
CA ALA A 277 -8.40 1.40 11.62
C ALA A 277 -9.34 0.31 11.07
N ILE A 278 -10.58 0.64 10.68
CA ILE A 278 -11.51 -0.33 10.10
C ILE A 278 -11.16 -0.72 8.65
N ASN A 279 -10.32 0.07 7.99
CA ASN A 279 -9.96 -0.12 6.57
C ASN A 279 -8.54 -0.64 6.37
N VAL A 280 -7.63 -0.51 7.35
CA VAL A 280 -6.20 -0.82 7.18
C VAL A 280 -5.93 -2.26 6.72
N ASP A 281 -6.65 -3.25 7.26
CA ASP A 281 -6.51 -4.65 6.84
C ASP A 281 -6.86 -4.84 5.35
N ILE A 282 -7.92 -4.18 4.88
CA ILE A 282 -8.33 -4.22 3.47
C ILE A 282 -7.30 -3.55 2.58
N LEU A 283 -6.74 -2.42 3.00
CA LEU A 283 -5.71 -1.69 2.25
C LEU A 283 -4.45 -2.55 2.10
N ASN A 284 -4.02 -3.19 3.18
CA ASN A 284 -2.89 -4.11 3.18
C ASN A 284 -3.13 -5.31 2.25
N LYS A 285 -4.35 -5.88 2.24
CA LYS A 285 -4.72 -6.98 1.34
C LYS A 285 -4.73 -6.55 -0.13
N ILE A 286 -5.24 -5.37 -0.46
CA ILE A 286 -5.20 -4.82 -1.82
C ILE A 286 -3.74 -4.63 -2.27
N ALA A 287 -2.89 -3.98 -1.44
CA ALA A 287 -1.48 -3.75 -1.73
C ALA A 287 -0.70 -5.06 -1.92
N TYR A 288 -1.00 -6.06 -1.09
CA TYR A 288 -0.40 -7.39 -1.20
C TYR A 288 -0.83 -8.10 -2.49
N ASP A 289 -2.13 -8.17 -2.78
CA ASP A 289 -2.65 -8.93 -3.93
C ASP A 289 -2.21 -8.33 -5.26
N ILE A 290 -2.14 -7.00 -5.39
CA ILE A 290 -1.64 -6.35 -6.62
C ILE A 290 -0.14 -6.60 -6.82
N SER A 291 0.64 -6.71 -5.75
CA SER A 291 2.08 -6.93 -5.80
C SER A 291 2.45 -8.41 -5.97
N ARG A 292 1.70 -9.33 -5.37
CA ARG A 292 2.00 -10.76 -5.30
C ARG A 292 2.29 -11.39 -6.68
N PRO A 293 3.46 -12.03 -6.89
CA PRO A 293 3.75 -12.71 -8.15
C PRO A 293 2.86 -13.94 -8.34
N MET A 294 2.29 -14.10 -9.54
CA MET A 294 1.59 -15.34 -9.89
C MET A 294 2.57 -16.51 -10.03
N ARG A 295 2.26 -17.61 -9.39
CA ARG A 295 2.96 -18.89 -9.61
C ARG A 295 2.49 -19.52 -10.90
N ARG A 296 3.26 -20.47 -11.45
CA ARG A 296 2.92 -21.16 -12.71
C ARG A 296 1.58 -21.90 -12.69
N HIS A 297 1.12 -22.29 -11.49
CA HIS A 297 -0.10 -23.07 -11.29
C HIS A 297 -1.27 -22.23 -10.74
N ASP A 298 -1.07 -20.94 -10.53
CA ASP A 298 -2.14 -20.05 -10.05
C ASP A 298 -3.18 -19.84 -11.17
N SER A 299 -4.43 -19.70 -10.77
CA SER A 299 -5.53 -19.48 -11.70
C SER A 299 -5.56 -18.03 -12.19
N LYS A 300 -5.93 -17.82 -13.47
CA LYS A 300 -6.25 -16.47 -13.96
C LYS A 300 -7.37 -15.77 -13.17
N LEU A 301 -8.20 -16.55 -12.48
CA LEU A 301 -9.23 -16.01 -11.58
C LEU A 301 -8.64 -15.27 -10.38
N ASP A 302 -7.39 -15.53 -10.03
CA ASP A 302 -6.72 -14.84 -8.92
C ASP A 302 -6.39 -13.38 -9.24
N TYR A 303 -6.46 -12.97 -10.50
CA TYR A 303 -6.37 -11.56 -10.90
C TYR A 303 -7.68 -10.78 -10.73
N LEU A 304 -8.84 -11.45 -10.57
CA LEU A 304 -10.13 -10.76 -10.57
C LEU A 304 -10.25 -9.68 -9.49
N PRO A 305 -9.80 -9.88 -8.25
CA PRO A 305 -9.89 -8.83 -7.22
C PRO A 305 -9.10 -7.57 -7.59
N THR A 306 -7.88 -7.75 -8.10
CA THR A 306 -7.02 -6.62 -8.50
C THR A 306 -7.50 -5.96 -9.79
N GLN A 307 -8.07 -6.73 -10.72
CA GLN A 307 -8.72 -6.19 -11.91
C GLN A 307 -9.93 -5.33 -11.55
N TYR A 308 -10.75 -5.75 -10.56
CA TYR A 308 -11.88 -4.97 -10.08
C TYR A 308 -11.43 -3.60 -9.54
N ILE A 309 -10.40 -3.58 -8.69
CA ILE A 309 -9.81 -2.32 -8.16
C ILE A 309 -9.26 -1.46 -9.30
N SER A 310 -8.57 -2.06 -10.27
CA SER A 310 -8.01 -1.34 -11.42
C SER A 310 -9.10 -0.74 -12.32
N ASP A 311 -10.17 -1.48 -12.59
CA ASP A 311 -11.32 -0.99 -13.35
C ASP A 311 -12.05 0.13 -12.61
N PHE A 312 -12.16 0.06 -11.29
CA PHE A 312 -12.69 1.14 -10.46
C PHE A 312 -11.83 2.41 -10.59
N ILE A 313 -10.50 2.29 -10.48
CA ILE A 313 -9.56 3.41 -10.64
C ILE A 313 -9.68 4.02 -12.04
N LYS A 314 -9.78 3.19 -13.07
CA LYS A 314 -10.01 3.62 -14.45
C LYS A 314 -11.35 4.36 -14.62
N LYS A 315 -12.45 3.86 -13.98
CA LYS A 315 -13.76 4.52 -13.94
C LYS A 315 -13.66 5.92 -13.35
N LYS A 316 -12.78 6.13 -12.35
CA LYS A 316 -12.50 7.44 -11.73
C LYS A 316 -11.55 8.32 -12.54
N LYS A 317 -11.18 7.90 -13.77
CA LYS A 317 -10.38 8.64 -14.77
C LYS A 317 -8.91 8.89 -14.40
N TYR A 318 -8.35 8.15 -13.46
CA TYR A 318 -6.91 8.10 -13.30
C TYR A 318 -6.25 7.43 -14.50
N ALA A 319 -5.05 7.87 -14.85
CA ALA A 319 -4.35 7.38 -16.04
C ALA A 319 -3.81 5.95 -15.90
N GLY A 320 -3.64 5.47 -14.68
CA GLY A 320 -3.10 4.14 -14.39
C GLY A 320 -2.90 3.90 -12.91
N ILE A 321 -2.22 2.81 -12.61
CA ILE A 321 -1.82 2.41 -11.27
C ILE A 321 -0.31 2.17 -11.21
N MET A 322 0.27 2.42 -10.03
CA MET A 322 1.63 2.03 -9.68
C MET A 322 1.58 0.99 -8.56
N TYR A 323 2.47 0.01 -8.62
CA TYR A 323 2.58 -1.03 -7.60
C TYR A 323 4.02 -1.56 -7.50
N LYS A 324 4.39 -2.08 -6.32
CA LYS A 324 5.73 -2.59 -6.04
C LYS A 324 6.03 -3.83 -6.88
N SER A 325 7.24 -3.93 -7.46
CA SER A 325 7.72 -5.19 -7.99
C SER A 325 8.13 -6.11 -6.84
N THR A 326 7.68 -7.37 -6.86
CA THR A 326 8.08 -8.36 -5.86
C THR A 326 9.37 -9.08 -6.20
N LEU A 327 9.85 -8.90 -7.42
CA LEU A 327 11.05 -9.53 -7.95
C LEU A 327 12.25 -8.56 -7.98
N SER A 328 12.03 -7.29 -7.62
CA SER A 328 13.05 -6.25 -7.50
C SER A 328 12.91 -5.56 -6.14
N GLU A 329 14.02 -5.35 -5.45
CA GLU A 329 14.02 -4.72 -4.11
C GLU A 329 13.55 -3.26 -4.14
N THR A 330 13.89 -2.53 -5.21
CA THR A 330 13.62 -1.09 -5.34
C THR A 330 12.71 -0.73 -6.50
N GLY A 331 12.44 -1.69 -7.40
CA GLY A 331 11.67 -1.46 -8.62
C GLY A 331 10.17 -1.41 -8.37
N TYR A 332 9.49 -0.61 -9.18
CA TYR A 332 8.02 -0.56 -9.23
C TYR A 332 7.54 -0.66 -10.68
N ASN A 333 6.28 -1.05 -10.81
CA ASN A 333 5.59 -1.22 -12.08
C ASN A 333 4.48 -0.21 -12.23
N LEU A 334 4.21 0.17 -13.47
CA LEU A 334 3.05 0.94 -13.88
C LEU A 334 2.15 0.08 -14.78
N ALA A 335 0.85 0.19 -14.57
CA ALA A 335 -0.14 -0.28 -15.52
C ALA A 335 -0.95 0.92 -16.01
N ILE A 336 -0.76 1.29 -17.26
CA ILE A 336 -1.29 2.50 -17.88
C ILE A 336 -2.47 2.11 -18.77
N PHE A 337 -3.60 2.76 -18.55
CA PHE A 337 -4.87 2.42 -19.21
C PHE A 337 -5.02 2.96 -20.63
N ASP A 338 -4.28 4.01 -20.98
CA ASP A 338 -4.22 4.61 -22.32
C ASP A 338 -2.75 4.76 -22.73
N GLU A 339 -2.27 3.89 -23.63
CA GLU A 339 -0.88 3.92 -24.09
C GLU A 339 -0.49 5.20 -24.85
N SER A 340 -1.45 5.94 -25.40
CA SER A 340 -1.18 7.15 -26.18
C SER A 340 -0.49 8.27 -25.40
N ILE A 341 -0.52 8.21 -24.07
CA ILE A 341 0.14 9.17 -23.19
C ILE A 341 1.64 8.92 -23.05
N PHE A 342 2.14 7.81 -23.56
CA PHE A 342 3.57 7.48 -23.62
C PHE A 342 4.04 7.33 -25.07
N THR A 343 5.32 7.61 -25.31
CA THR A 343 5.99 7.36 -26.59
C THR A 343 7.20 6.48 -26.36
N CYS A 344 7.27 5.36 -27.10
CA CYS A 344 8.51 4.58 -27.15
C CYS A 344 9.54 5.36 -27.98
N ILE A 345 10.60 5.81 -27.33
CA ILE A 345 11.61 6.69 -27.95
C ILE A 345 12.86 5.94 -28.41
N ASP A 346 13.09 4.74 -27.88
CA ASP A 346 14.27 3.92 -28.21
C ASP A 346 14.02 2.45 -27.87
N THR A 347 14.75 1.54 -28.53
CA THR A 347 14.77 0.12 -28.24
C THR A 347 16.19 -0.41 -28.23
N LYS A 348 16.49 -1.31 -27.27
CA LYS A 348 17.78 -1.98 -27.15
C LYS A 348 17.59 -3.47 -26.93
N VAL A 349 18.39 -4.30 -27.60
CA VAL A 349 18.35 -5.74 -27.44
C VAL A 349 19.51 -6.20 -26.58
N TYR A 350 19.19 -7.05 -25.60
CA TYR A 350 20.14 -7.71 -24.72
C TYR A 350 20.06 -9.21 -24.91
N GLU A 351 21.19 -9.89 -24.73
CA GLU A 351 21.26 -11.33 -24.57
C GLU A 351 21.47 -11.64 -23.09
N VAL A 352 20.63 -12.46 -22.48
CA VAL A 352 20.74 -12.84 -21.07
C VAL A 352 21.84 -13.89 -20.93
N GLU A 353 22.96 -13.55 -20.30
CA GLU A 353 24.11 -14.43 -20.17
C GLU A 353 23.91 -15.49 -19.07
N SER A 354 23.39 -15.08 -17.91
CA SER A 354 23.23 -15.97 -16.75
C SER A 354 22.11 -15.53 -15.83
N LEU A 355 21.65 -16.45 -14.99
CA LEU A 355 20.69 -16.20 -13.91
C LEU A 355 21.26 -16.69 -12.58
N SER A 356 20.97 -15.97 -11.52
CA SER A 356 21.18 -16.43 -10.14
C SER A 356 19.85 -16.77 -9.48
N TYR A 357 19.84 -17.81 -8.65
CA TYR A 357 18.65 -18.22 -7.90
C TYR A 357 18.92 -18.12 -6.41
N ASP A 358 18.01 -17.44 -5.69
CA ASP A 358 17.92 -17.51 -4.26
C ASP A 358 16.84 -18.53 -3.89
N TYR A 359 17.12 -19.38 -2.92
CA TYR A 359 16.18 -20.41 -2.43
C TYR A 359 16.24 -20.50 -0.92
N LYS A 360 15.10 -20.87 -0.32
CA LYS A 360 14.95 -21.07 1.13
C LYS A 360 14.76 -22.54 1.44
#